data_9b3b9bb9665e813c794019ae24463c2b
#
_entry.id   9b3b9bb9665e813c794019ae24463c2b
#
_cell.length_a   1.000
_cell.length_b   1.000
_cell.length_c   1.000
_cell.angle_alpha   90.00
_cell.angle_beta   90.00
_cell.angle_gamma   90.00
#
_symmetry.space_group_name_H-M   'P 1'
#
loop_
_entity.id
_entity.type
_entity.pdbx_description
1 polymer ?
#
loop_
_entity_poly.entity_id
_entity_poly.type
_entity_poly.pdbx_seq_one_letter_code
_entity_poly.pdbx_strand_id
1 'polypeptide(L)'
;MPKPHRKLMAFHKIYYEMQKEYGFKAANDWIKREWIGEIYLHDADTSTFKHYCFAYDLKDLAEKGLFFLEDTFNPQPPKHLTTFVDFVKEYINFASNRSSGAVGLPNLIPYMYYFWYLDKNNGYMGITDWNKYARQNIQRFIYAVNQPCVRDGQQSAFTNTSVFDREYLMALFGGSEFPNGEFMVDHIEEIMEFQKTYMEVMSDIRSENMFTFPVSTISLVRKDGKFVDEEFAEWAIKHNMKWSDSNLFIDDNVSSLSNCCRLKSNIEDLGYFNSIGGTALKVGSVKVNTINLARLALDTNSKEEYLEELKNRTLCAVRVLHVVRHIIKRDVEKGLLPNFSHGLVDFEHLYNTIGFIGIYETMKKFGFTYQDKLGNTYYTKEAEDLGREIFETIRKVADDFIKENNCDYMINCEQIPGEQSAAKLMRKDKFFYPKANIYDLPLYGNQFMPLGIQTTLHERIRVQALFDSFCNGGSILHANIDSPFNNYETARKMVEYIADQGVTYFAFNTKIQACEDNHAFYGTTCPICGKPMATEYTRVVGFLTPVKTWTRDRRKEYTMRRWAPINIEGAVEK
;
A
#
# COMPACT_ATOMS: atom_id res chain seq x y z
N MET A 1 24.76 12.53 6.24
CA MET A 1 25.35 12.35 4.88
C MET A 1 24.27 12.60 3.85
N PRO A 2 24.51 13.39 2.79
CA PRO A 2 23.53 13.68 1.74
C PRO A 2 23.03 12.42 1.02
N LYS A 3 21.77 12.40 0.59
CA LYS A 3 21.13 11.25 -0.08
C LYS A 3 21.92 10.67 -1.27
N PRO A 4 22.50 11.49 -2.18
CA PRO A 4 23.31 10.94 -3.28
C PRO A 4 24.54 10.17 -2.83
N HIS A 5 25.22 10.61 -1.78
CA HIS A 5 26.39 9.91 -1.24
C HIS A 5 25.98 8.58 -0.58
N ARG A 6 24.88 8.56 0.18
CA ARG A 6 24.34 7.32 0.76
C ARG A 6 24.01 6.29 -0.33
N LYS A 7 23.39 6.76 -1.44
CA LYS A 7 23.08 5.89 -2.58
C LYS A 7 24.34 5.29 -3.21
N LEU A 8 25.38 6.10 -3.40
CA LEU A 8 26.64 5.62 -3.98
C LEU A 8 27.31 4.58 -3.07
N MET A 9 27.32 4.82 -1.75
CA MET A 9 27.85 3.85 -0.78
C MET A 9 27.05 2.55 -0.76
N ALA A 10 25.73 2.62 -0.82
CA ALA A 10 24.88 1.44 -0.88
C ALA A 10 25.14 0.63 -2.15
N PHE A 11 25.27 1.30 -3.30
CA PHE A 11 25.60 0.65 -4.56
C PHE A 11 26.98 -0.02 -4.52
N HIS A 12 27.98 0.64 -3.94
CA HIS A 12 29.31 0.04 -3.76
C HIS A 12 29.26 -1.22 -2.87
N LYS A 13 28.53 -1.15 -1.73
CA LYS A 13 28.36 -2.29 -0.83
C LYS A 13 27.66 -3.46 -1.52
N ILE A 14 26.55 -3.19 -2.23
CA ILE A 14 25.80 -4.21 -2.98
C ILE A 14 26.66 -4.79 -4.11
N TYR A 15 27.35 -3.95 -4.88
CA TYR A 15 28.21 -4.38 -5.98
C TYR A 15 29.31 -5.35 -5.49
N TYR A 16 29.96 -5.02 -4.37
CA TYR A 16 30.98 -5.86 -3.78
C TYR A 16 30.43 -7.23 -3.36
N GLU A 17 29.28 -7.26 -2.68
CA GLU A 17 28.66 -8.53 -2.27
C GLU A 17 28.12 -9.31 -3.49
N MET A 18 27.56 -8.65 -4.49
CA MET A 18 27.19 -9.27 -5.78
C MET A 18 28.39 -9.93 -6.48
N GLN A 19 29.53 -9.24 -6.51
CA GLN A 19 30.76 -9.77 -7.08
C GLN A 19 31.26 -11.00 -6.33
N LYS A 20 31.19 -10.96 -5.00
CA LYS A 20 31.62 -12.04 -4.13
C LYS A 20 30.74 -13.29 -4.29
N GLU A 21 29.43 -13.11 -4.42
CA GLU A 21 28.46 -14.20 -4.42
C GLU A 21 28.20 -14.76 -5.83
N TYR A 22 28.09 -13.89 -6.83
CA TYR A 22 27.74 -14.26 -8.21
C TYR A 22 28.82 -13.95 -9.25
N GLY A 23 29.96 -13.41 -8.83
CA GLY A 23 31.09 -13.09 -9.70
C GLY A 23 30.98 -11.71 -10.36
N PHE A 24 32.10 -11.30 -10.95
CA PHE A 24 32.28 -9.97 -11.53
C PHE A 24 31.30 -9.66 -12.67
N LYS A 25 30.98 -10.65 -13.52
CA LYS A 25 30.04 -10.48 -14.63
C LYS A 25 28.65 -10.12 -14.15
N ALA A 26 28.14 -10.81 -13.12
CA ALA A 26 26.80 -10.54 -12.55
C ALA A 26 26.72 -9.16 -11.87
N ALA A 27 27.77 -8.76 -11.14
CA ALA A 27 27.85 -7.45 -10.51
C ALA A 27 27.84 -6.31 -11.56
N ASN A 28 28.62 -6.46 -12.66
CA ASN A 28 28.63 -5.49 -13.75
C ASN A 28 27.30 -5.44 -14.51
N ASP A 29 26.67 -6.58 -14.76
CA ASP A 29 25.37 -6.64 -15.40
C ASP A 29 24.31 -5.90 -14.56
N TRP A 30 24.28 -6.14 -13.24
CA TRP A 30 23.38 -5.40 -12.36
C TRP A 30 23.57 -3.88 -12.41
N ILE A 31 24.81 -3.40 -12.19
CA ILE A 31 25.03 -1.96 -12.11
C ILE A 31 24.74 -1.26 -13.44
N LYS A 32 25.00 -1.91 -14.58
CA LYS A 32 24.62 -1.44 -15.91
C LYS A 32 23.10 -1.32 -16.02
N ARG A 33 22.34 -2.40 -15.71
CA ARG A 33 20.88 -2.45 -15.80
C ARG A 33 20.22 -1.38 -14.92
N GLU A 34 20.67 -1.23 -13.68
CA GLU A 34 20.18 -0.18 -12.76
C GLU A 34 20.49 1.23 -13.31
N TRP A 35 21.70 1.41 -13.85
CA TRP A 35 22.12 2.72 -14.34
C TRP A 35 21.34 3.17 -15.57
N ILE A 36 21.10 2.29 -16.52
CA ILE A 36 20.36 2.61 -17.75
C ILE A 36 18.84 2.52 -17.57
N GLY A 37 18.32 1.96 -16.46
CA GLY A 37 16.92 1.94 -16.11
C GLY A 37 16.13 0.72 -16.59
N GLU A 38 16.80 -0.41 -16.80
CA GLU A 38 16.15 -1.70 -17.05
C GLU A 38 15.51 -2.28 -15.80
N ILE A 39 16.17 -2.06 -14.64
CA ILE A 39 15.65 -2.36 -13.31
C ILE A 39 15.84 -1.15 -12.40
N TYR A 40 15.16 -1.15 -11.25
CA TYR A 40 15.21 -0.03 -10.32
C TYR A 40 15.08 -0.52 -8.87
N LEU A 41 16.18 -0.39 -8.10
CA LEU A 41 16.17 -0.65 -6.67
C LEU A 41 15.57 0.56 -5.92
N HIS A 42 14.42 0.36 -5.27
CA HIS A 42 13.75 1.42 -4.52
C HIS A 42 14.55 1.84 -3.28
N ASP A 43 14.52 3.14 -2.97
CA ASP A 43 15.21 3.72 -1.82
C ASP A 43 16.62 3.16 -1.61
N ALA A 44 17.38 3.12 -2.70
CA ALA A 44 18.71 2.51 -2.73
C ALA A 44 19.67 3.13 -1.69
N ASP A 45 19.47 4.42 -1.33
CA ASP A 45 20.27 5.10 -0.32
C ASP A 45 20.10 4.56 1.11
N THR A 46 19.05 3.79 1.36
CA THR A 46 18.79 3.13 2.64
C THR A 46 18.74 1.60 2.56
N SER A 47 18.98 1.04 1.36
CA SER A 47 18.78 -0.38 1.07
C SER A 47 19.67 -1.34 1.86
N THR A 48 20.74 -0.87 2.44
CA THR A 48 21.69 -1.72 3.18
C THR A 48 21.53 -1.66 4.70
N PHE A 49 20.51 -0.93 5.22
CA PHE A 49 20.33 -0.78 6.68
C PHE A 49 18.88 -0.49 7.10
N LYS A 50 17.90 -0.48 6.17
CA LYS A 50 16.48 -0.32 6.48
C LYS A 50 15.66 -1.32 5.69
N HIS A 51 14.71 -1.96 6.35
CA HIS A 51 13.65 -2.70 5.66
C HIS A 51 12.68 -1.71 4.95
N TYR A 52 11.77 -2.23 4.14
CA TYR A 52 10.83 -1.40 3.38
C TYR A 52 9.54 -1.13 4.18
N CYS A 53 8.44 -1.82 3.89
CA CYS A 53 7.18 -1.70 4.63
C CYS A 53 7.07 -2.81 5.67
N PHE A 54 6.31 -2.56 6.74
CA PHE A 54 6.04 -3.56 7.77
C PHE A 54 4.68 -3.32 8.45
N ALA A 55 3.95 -4.39 8.74
CA ALA A 55 2.75 -4.40 9.56
C ALA A 55 3.15 -4.72 11.00
N TYR A 56 3.13 -3.70 11.85
CA TYR A 56 3.57 -3.79 13.24
C TYR A 56 2.46 -4.31 14.15
N ASP A 57 2.87 -5.02 15.18
CA ASP A 57 2.02 -5.48 16.27
C ASP A 57 2.18 -4.55 17.49
N LEU A 58 1.08 -4.01 17.99
CA LEU A 58 1.08 -3.12 19.15
C LEU A 58 0.91 -3.87 20.49
N LYS A 59 0.87 -5.21 20.48
CA LYS A 59 0.76 -6.01 21.70
C LYS A 59 1.88 -5.69 22.69
N ASP A 60 3.13 -5.77 22.24
CA ASP A 60 4.28 -5.49 23.09
C ASP A 60 4.27 -4.05 23.63
N LEU A 61 3.78 -3.08 22.83
CA LEU A 61 3.62 -1.70 23.30
C LEU A 61 2.58 -1.59 24.43
N ALA A 62 1.47 -2.32 24.30
CA ALA A 62 0.42 -2.33 25.30
C ALA A 62 0.83 -3.04 26.61
N GLU A 63 1.64 -4.10 26.52
CA GLU A 63 2.07 -4.92 27.65
C GLU A 63 3.36 -4.45 28.31
N LYS A 64 4.29 -3.87 27.54
CA LYS A 64 5.66 -3.54 28.00
C LYS A 64 5.98 -2.04 27.96
N GLY A 65 5.10 -1.22 27.38
CA GLY A 65 5.35 0.21 27.20
C GLY A 65 6.36 0.49 26.08
N LEU A 66 7.19 1.52 26.22
CA LEU A 66 8.18 1.91 25.21
C LEU A 66 9.46 1.04 25.31
N PHE A 67 9.30 -0.27 25.19
CA PHE A 67 10.34 -1.30 25.35
C PHE A 67 11.56 -1.15 24.41
N PHE A 68 11.41 -0.36 23.36
CA PHE A 68 12.44 -0.08 22.36
C PHE A 68 13.32 1.15 22.70
N LEU A 69 13.07 1.82 23.81
CA LEU A 69 13.95 2.83 24.36
C LEU A 69 15.01 2.11 25.23
N GLU A 70 16.26 2.29 24.88
CA GLU A 70 17.37 1.62 25.54
C GLU A 70 17.45 1.89 27.06
N ASP A 71 18.33 1.21 27.76
CA ASP A 71 18.49 1.10 29.23
C ASP A 71 18.41 2.40 30.06
N THR A 72 18.39 3.55 29.41
CA THR A 72 18.37 4.84 30.11
C THR A 72 16.97 5.33 30.47
N PHE A 73 15.92 4.82 29.80
CA PHE A 73 14.54 5.22 30.03
C PHE A 73 13.58 4.09 29.63
N ASN A 74 12.95 3.48 30.63
CA ASN A 74 11.99 2.38 30.42
C ASN A 74 10.66 2.74 31.09
N PRO A 75 9.77 3.47 30.41
CA PRO A 75 8.46 3.81 30.95
C PRO A 75 7.62 2.54 31.11
N GLN A 76 6.81 2.53 32.17
CA GLN A 76 5.87 1.44 32.44
C GLN A 76 4.81 1.34 31.34
N PRO A 77 4.16 0.17 31.21
CA PRO A 77 3.03 0.00 30.29
C PRO A 77 1.99 1.11 30.43
N PRO A 78 1.32 1.51 29.33
CA PRO A 78 0.26 2.49 29.38
C PRO A 78 -0.93 1.94 30.19
N LYS A 79 -1.57 2.79 30.98
CA LYS A 79 -2.76 2.42 31.77
C LYS A 79 -4.05 3.08 31.26
N HIS A 80 -3.91 4.09 30.43
CA HIS A 80 -5.00 4.94 29.96
C HIS A 80 -4.91 5.16 28.46
N LEU A 81 -6.05 5.40 27.80
CA LEU A 81 -6.11 5.65 26.36
C LEU A 81 -5.20 6.82 25.95
N THR A 82 -5.17 7.90 26.74
CA THR A 82 -4.30 9.05 26.45
C THR A 82 -2.82 8.67 26.40
N THR A 83 -2.35 7.90 27.37
CA THR A 83 -0.96 7.45 27.44
C THR A 83 -0.66 6.45 26.32
N PHE A 84 -1.58 5.54 26.03
CA PHE A 84 -1.42 4.60 24.92
C PHE A 84 -1.26 5.33 23.58
N VAL A 85 -2.09 6.34 23.31
CA VAL A 85 -1.99 7.16 22.08
C VAL A 85 -0.63 7.87 21.98
N ASP A 86 -0.10 8.39 23.09
CA ASP A 86 1.23 8.99 23.10
C ASP A 86 2.32 7.95 22.82
N PHE A 87 2.22 6.76 23.40
CA PHE A 87 3.18 5.67 23.18
C PHE A 87 3.14 5.17 21.73
N VAL A 88 1.95 5.04 21.14
CA VAL A 88 1.80 4.72 19.71
C VAL A 88 2.48 5.75 18.82
N LYS A 89 2.36 7.03 19.14
CA LYS A 89 3.05 8.10 18.41
C LYS A 89 4.57 7.94 18.47
N GLU A 90 5.15 7.68 19.66
CA GLU A 90 6.60 7.48 19.79
C GLU A 90 7.06 6.19 19.09
N TYR A 91 6.24 5.13 19.15
CA TYR A 91 6.48 3.88 18.40
C TYR A 91 6.54 4.12 16.89
N ILE A 92 5.56 4.86 16.35
CA ILE A 92 5.51 5.22 14.92
C ILE A 92 6.73 6.05 14.52
N ASN A 93 7.12 7.04 15.35
CA ASN A 93 8.29 7.87 15.11
C ASN A 93 9.57 7.03 15.07
N PHE A 94 9.72 6.11 16.01
CA PHE A 94 10.87 5.20 16.06
C PHE A 94 10.90 4.29 14.82
N ALA A 95 9.79 3.62 14.49
CA ALA A 95 9.67 2.71 13.36
C ALA A 95 9.87 3.43 12.02
N SER A 96 9.21 4.56 11.80
CA SER A 96 9.28 5.31 10.53
C SER A 96 10.67 5.87 10.22
N ASN A 97 11.45 6.22 11.25
CA ASN A 97 12.83 6.67 11.05
C ASN A 97 13.78 5.52 10.70
N ARG A 98 13.37 4.26 10.94
CA ARG A 98 14.17 3.04 10.72
C ARG A 98 13.64 2.14 9.61
N SER A 99 12.55 2.53 8.95
CA SER A 99 12.02 1.89 7.75
C SER A 99 12.12 2.84 6.54
N SER A 100 12.05 2.30 5.32
CA SER A 100 11.97 3.09 4.10
C SER A 100 10.53 3.30 3.62
N GLY A 101 9.64 2.39 3.97
CA GLY A 101 8.25 2.34 3.52
C GLY A 101 7.23 2.67 4.62
N ALA A 102 6.05 2.08 4.51
CA ALA A 102 4.92 2.34 5.40
C ALA A 102 5.02 1.60 6.74
N VAL A 103 4.39 2.19 7.75
CA VAL A 103 4.15 1.62 9.07
C VAL A 103 2.67 1.23 9.15
N GLY A 104 2.37 -0.05 8.94
CA GLY A 104 1.03 -0.59 9.09
C GLY A 104 0.73 -0.89 10.56
N LEU A 105 -0.48 -0.58 11.00
CA LEU A 105 -0.94 -0.77 12.39
C LEU A 105 -2.31 -1.48 12.39
N PRO A 106 -2.37 -2.78 12.04
CA PRO A 106 -3.64 -3.49 11.87
C PRO A 106 -4.46 -3.57 13.16
N ASN A 107 -3.81 -3.70 14.31
CA ASN A 107 -4.48 -3.83 15.61
C ASN A 107 -4.55 -2.53 16.44
N LEU A 108 -4.33 -1.38 15.81
CA LEU A 108 -4.41 -0.09 16.50
C LEU A 108 -5.78 0.13 17.15
N ILE A 109 -6.85 -0.06 16.38
CA ILE A 109 -8.20 0.25 16.85
C ILE A 109 -8.66 -0.70 17.96
N PRO A 110 -8.43 -2.04 17.89
CA PRO A 110 -8.66 -2.93 19.01
C PRO A 110 -7.95 -2.53 20.31
N TYR A 111 -6.68 -2.10 20.25
CA TYR A 111 -5.99 -1.65 21.46
C TYR A 111 -6.43 -0.26 21.94
N MET A 112 -6.82 0.66 21.03
CA MET A 112 -7.45 1.92 21.45
C MET A 112 -8.78 1.66 22.17
N TYR A 113 -9.61 0.74 21.66
CA TYR A 113 -10.83 0.28 22.33
C TYR A 113 -10.52 -0.27 23.73
N TYR A 114 -9.54 -1.14 23.86
CA TYR A 114 -9.16 -1.77 25.13
C TYR A 114 -8.85 -0.72 26.21
N PHE A 115 -8.01 0.26 25.93
CA PHE A 115 -7.67 1.30 26.90
C PHE A 115 -8.84 2.24 27.18
N TRP A 116 -9.69 2.52 26.21
CA TRP A 116 -10.93 3.25 26.41
C TRP A 116 -11.91 2.48 27.31
N TYR A 117 -12.05 1.18 27.10
CA TYR A 117 -12.88 0.28 27.89
C TYR A 117 -12.41 0.23 29.36
N LEU A 118 -11.10 0.10 29.59
CA LEU A 118 -10.53 0.14 30.94
C LEU A 118 -10.79 1.48 31.64
N ASP A 119 -10.54 2.60 30.95
CA ASP A 119 -10.78 3.93 31.50
C ASP A 119 -12.24 4.12 31.90
N LYS A 120 -13.16 3.65 31.05
CA LYS A 120 -14.60 3.72 31.29
C LYS A 120 -15.01 2.91 32.52
N ASN A 121 -14.57 1.66 32.61
CA ASN A 121 -14.93 0.77 33.71
C ASN A 121 -14.34 1.22 35.04
N ASN A 122 -13.19 1.86 35.03
CA ASN A 122 -12.52 2.36 36.21
C ASN A 122 -12.93 3.81 36.60
N GLY A 123 -13.83 4.45 35.85
CA GLY A 123 -14.25 5.82 36.11
C GLY A 123 -13.13 6.85 36.04
N TYR A 124 -12.22 6.69 35.09
CA TYR A 124 -11.00 7.48 34.96
C TYR A 124 -11.29 8.98 34.94
N MET A 125 -10.65 9.74 35.84
CA MET A 125 -10.73 11.19 35.99
C MET A 125 -12.19 11.76 36.10
N GLY A 126 -13.16 10.94 36.44
CA GLY A 126 -14.58 11.38 36.53
C GLY A 126 -15.18 11.75 35.16
N ILE A 127 -14.66 11.20 34.08
CA ILE A 127 -15.21 11.41 32.75
C ILE A 127 -16.63 10.88 32.69
N THR A 128 -17.56 11.70 32.19
CA THR A 128 -18.97 11.35 32.02
C THR A 128 -19.35 11.12 30.55
N ASP A 129 -18.68 11.81 29.63
CA ASP A 129 -18.88 11.66 28.18
C ASP A 129 -17.77 10.83 27.57
N TRP A 130 -17.96 9.51 27.56
CA TRP A 130 -16.99 8.53 27.05
C TRP A 130 -16.85 8.57 25.53
N ASN A 131 -17.89 8.98 24.81
CA ASN A 131 -17.80 9.18 23.36
C ASN A 131 -16.87 10.35 23.03
N LYS A 132 -17.09 11.49 23.68
CA LYS A 132 -16.21 12.67 23.52
C LYS A 132 -14.76 12.33 23.88
N TYR A 133 -14.53 11.56 24.94
CA TYR A 133 -13.19 11.12 25.33
C TYR A 133 -12.52 10.26 24.26
N ALA A 134 -13.22 9.27 23.70
CA ALA A 134 -12.72 8.47 22.58
C ALA A 134 -12.38 9.37 21.38
N ARG A 135 -13.32 10.21 20.95
CA ARG A 135 -13.16 11.10 19.79
C ARG A 135 -11.97 12.04 19.92
N GLN A 136 -11.74 12.62 21.10
CA GLN A 136 -10.58 13.49 21.35
C GLN A 136 -9.24 12.75 21.25
N ASN A 137 -9.17 11.51 21.73
CA ASN A 137 -7.94 10.71 21.63
C ASN A 137 -7.67 10.20 20.21
N ILE A 138 -8.70 9.85 19.46
CA ILE A 138 -8.60 9.54 18.03
C ILE A 138 -8.10 10.76 17.26
N GLN A 139 -8.68 11.94 17.50
CA GLN A 139 -8.24 13.20 16.89
C GLN A 139 -6.76 13.51 17.21
N ARG A 140 -6.36 13.32 18.47
CA ARG A 140 -4.98 13.49 18.92
C ARG A 140 -4.01 12.58 18.13
N PHE A 141 -4.39 11.32 17.92
CA PHE A 141 -3.62 10.39 17.11
C PHE A 141 -3.48 10.88 15.66
N ILE A 142 -4.60 11.23 15.01
CA ILE A 142 -4.60 11.69 13.62
C ILE A 142 -3.72 12.93 13.44
N TYR A 143 -3.80 13.89 14.35
CA TYR A 143 -2.97 15.08 14.30
C TYR A 143 -1.49 14.76 14.49
N ALA A 144 -1.18 13.83 15.39
CA ALA A 144 0.21 13.43 15.67
C ALA A 144 0.89 12.79 14.45
N VAL A 145 0.20 11.86 13.75
CA VAL A 145 0.81 11.17 12.59
C VAL A 145 0.95 12.04 11.34
N ASN A 146 0.25 13.19 11.29
CA ASN A 146 0.37 14.16 10.19
C ASN A 146 1.44 15.23 10.44
N GLN A 147 2.12 15.22 11.58
CA GLN A 147 3.25 16.12 11.82
C GLN A 147 4.49 15.71 11.02
N PRO A 148 5.21 16.66 10.39
CA PRO A 148 6.42 16.36 9.62
C PRO A 148 7.63 16.17 10.56
N CYS A 149 7.67 15.04 11.28
CA CYS A 149 8.68 14.77 12.32
C CYS A 149 9.58 13.55 12.03
N VAL A 150 9.37 12.86 10.90
CA VAL A 150 10.17 11.69 10.53
C VAL A 150 11.01 11.95 9.27
N ARG A 151 12.02 11.09 9.04
CA ARG A 151 12.88 11.13 7.86
C ARG A 151 13.52 12.52 7.65
N ASP A 152 14.36 12.90 8.60
CA ASP A 152 15.03 14.20 8.66
C ASP A 152 14.04 15.38 8.93
N GLY A 153 12.89 15.13 9.57
CA GLY A 153 11.88 16.14 9.91
C GLY A 153 11.11 16.71 8.70
N GLN A 154 11.18 16.05 7.55
CA GLN A 154 10.60 16.57 6.31
C GLN A 154 9.30 15.87 5.90
N GLN A 155 8.96 14.76 6.56
CA GLN A 155 7.81 13.95 6.19
C GLN A 155 6.98 13.60 7.43
N SER A 156 5.68 13.45 7.21
CA SER A 156 4.80 12.76 8.14
C SER A 156 5.02 11.26 8.04
N ALA A 157 4.73 10.53 9.11
CA ALA A 157 4.84 9.08 9.11
C ALA A 157 3.80 8.46 8.16
N PHE A 158 4.27 7.69 7.18
CA PHE A 158 3.36 6.95 6.30
C PHE A 158 2.73 5.80 7.10
N THR A 159 1.60 6.08 7.71
CA THR A 159 0.84 5.14 8.52
C THR A 159 -0.36 4.59 7.76
N ASN A 160 -0.69 3.33 8.06
CA ASN A 160 -1.88 2.66 7.57
C ASN A 160 -2.61 2.03 8.77
N THR A 161 -3.94 2.14 8.79
CA THR A 161 -4.81 1.49 9.76
C THR A 161 -5.83 0.62 9.04
N SER A 162 -6.25 -0.45 9.70
CA SER A 162 -7.22 -1.39 9.15
C SER A 162 -8.51 -1.35 9.95
N VAL A 163 -9.62 -1.53 9.24
CA VAL A 163 -10.98 -1.63 9.76
C VAL A 163 -11.54 -2.93 9.21
N PHE A 164 -12.12 -3.74 10.05
CA PHE A 164 -12.46 -5.12 9.76
C PHE A 164 -13.93 -5.40 10.02
N ASP A 165 -14.55 -6.20 9.15
CA ASP A 165 -15.81 -6.85 9.49
C ASP A 165 -15.61 -7.90 10.59
N ARG A 166 -16.71 -8.49 11.06
CA ARG A 166 -16.72 -9.50 12.11
C ARG A 166 -15.83 -10.69 11.79
N GLU A 167 -15.87 -11.20 10.56
CA GLU A 167 -15.12 -12.39 10.16
C GLU A 167 -13.60 -12.14 10.25
N TYR A 168 -13.14 -11.02 9.76
CA TYR A 168 -11.72 -10.63 9.89
C TYR A 168 -11.31 -10.40 11.33
N LEU A 169 -12.13 -9.71 12.15
CA LEU A 169 -11.82 -9.49 13.57
C LEU A 169 -11.71 -10.83 14.32
N MET A 170 -12.65 -11.74 14.10
CA MET A 170 -12.63 -13.06 14.69
C MET A 170 -11.39 -13.87 14.28
N ALA A 171 -11.08 -13.89 12.98
CA ALA A 171 -9.98 -14.68 12.46
C ALA A 171 -8.60 -14.13 12.89
N LEU A 172 -8.44 -12.81 12.92
CA LEU A 172 -7.16 -12.18 13.22
C LEU A 172 -6.91 -12.03 14.73
N PHE A 173 -7.93 -11.74 15.50
CA PHE A 173 -7.78 -11.31 16.89
C PHE A 173 -8.61 -12.10 17.88
N GLY A 174 -9.60 -12.89 17.45
CA GLY A 174 -10.51 -13.60 18.37
C GLY A 174 -9.79 -14.47 19.40
N GLY A 175 -8.71 -15.14 19.01
CA GLY A 175 -7.87 -15.93 19.92
C GLY A 175 -6.82 -15.12 20.69
N SER A 176 -6.74 -13.79 20.53
CA SER A 176 -5.77 -12.94 21.22
C SER A 176 -6.31 -12.47 22.56
N GLU A 177 -5.41 -12.33 23.54
CA GLU A 177 -5.72 -11.77 24.85
C GLU A 177 -5.30 -10.31 24.92
N PHE A 178 -6.10 -9.49 25.58
CA PHE A 178 -5.71 -8.17 26.05
C PHE A 178 -4.75 -8.26 27.26
N PRO A 179 -4.00 -7.18 27.59
CA PRO A 179 -3.08 -7.19 28.72
C PRO A 179 -3.69 -7.55 30.09
N ASN A 180 -5.02 -7.44 30.24
CA ASN A 180 -5.73 -7.85 31.45
C ASN A 180 -6.17 -9.32 31.46
N GLY A 181 -5.87 -10.09 30.38
CA GLY A 181 -6.21 -11.50 30.23
C GLY A 181 -7.61 -11.78 29.67
N GLU A 182 -8.39 -10.76 29.34
CA GLU A 182 -9.68 -10.94 28.64
C GLU A 182 -9.42 -11.24 27.16
N PHE A 183 -10.20 -12.14 26.56
CA PHE A 183 -10.08 -12.47 25.14
C PHE A 183 -10.74 -11.39 24.27
N MET A 184 -10.10 -11.08 23.13
CA MET A 184 -10.66 -10.10 22.20
C MET A 184 -11.99 -10.55 21.58
N VAL A 185 -12.23 -11.88 21.50
CA VAL A 185 -13.51 -12.43 21.02
C VAL A 185 -14.69 -11.98 21.87
N ASP A 186 -14.49 -11.79 23.16
CA ASP A 186 -15.56 -11.36 24.10
C ASP A 186 -15.97 -9.90 23.89
N HIS A 187 -15.21 -9.15 23.10
CA HIS A 187 -15.37 -7.71 22.85
C HIS A 187 -15.58 -7.34 21.38
N ILE A 188 -15.84 -8.31 20.51
CA ILE A 188 -15.89 -8.07 19.04
C ILE A 188 -16.94 -7.01 18.68
N GLU A 189 -18.13 -7.06 19.29
CA GLU A 189 -19.21 -6.09 19.00
C GLU A 189 -18.80 -4.67 19.34
N GLU A 190 -18.21 -4.49 20.51
CA GLU A 190 -17.77 -3.19 20.98
C GLU A 190 -16.57 -2.66 20.19
N ILE A 191 -15.67 -3.56 19.75
CA ILE A 191 -14.56 -3.21 18.84
C ILE A 191 -15.11 -2.74 17.50
N MET A 192 -16.13 -3.41 16.95
CA MET A 192 -16.79 -3.00 15.71
C MET A 192 -17.40 -1.60 15.84
N GLU A 193 -18.12 -1.32 16.93
CA GLU A 193 -18.68 0.03 17.19
C GLU A 193 -17.58 1.08 17.39
N PHE A 194 -16.49 0.72 18.03
CA PHE A 194 -15.35 1.63 18.19
C PHE A 194 -14.66 1.91 16.85
N GLN A 195 -14.57 0.95 15.93
CA GLN A 195 -14.11 1.15 14.56
C GLN A 195 -14.98 2.17 13.81
N LYS A 196 -16.32 2.07 13.95
CA LYS A 196 -17.23 3.04 13.36
C LYS A 196 -16.98 4.45 13.92
N THR A 197 -16.83 4.57 15.23
CA THR A 197 -16.47 5.85 15.89
C THR A 197 -15.14 6.41 15.39
N TYR A 198 -14.11 5.55 15.23
CA TYR A 198 -12.81 5.95 14.70
C TYR A 198 -12.93 6.55 13.30
N MET A 199 -13.65 5.89 12.41
CA MET A 199 -13.84 6.33 11.03
C MET A 199 -14.71 7.58 10.93
N GLU A 200 -15.72 7.74 11.78
CA GLU A 200 -16.51 8.98 11.88
C GLU A 200 -15.63 10.17 12.26
N VAL A 201 -14.76 10.01 13.27
CA VAL A 201 -13.82 11.07 13.67
C VAL A 201 -12.89 11.45 12.51
N MET A 202 -12.38 10.47 11.77
CA MET A 202 -11.59 10.74 10.56
C MET A 202 -12.37 11.56 9.53
N SER A 203 -13.63 11.20 9.29
CA SER A 203 -14.49 11.89 8.33
C SER A 203 -14.81 13.33 8.79
N ASP A 204 -15.04 13.55 10.07
CA ASP A 204 -15.33 14.88 10.62
C ASP A 204 -14.11 15.79 10.55
N ILE A 205 -12.94 15.29 10.97
CA ILE A 205 -11.67 16.04 10.85
C ILE A 205 -11.41 16.40 9.39
N ARG A 206 -11.63 15.46 8.45
CA ARG A 206 -11.42 15.69 7.02
C ARG A 206 -12.31 16.80 6.48
N SER A 207 -13.54 16.91 6.97
CA SER A 207 -14.46 18.00 6.58
C SER A 207 -13.89 19.38 6.94
N GLU A 208 -13.27 19.49 8.11
CA GLU A 208 -12.75 20.75 8.64
C GLU A 208 -11.29 21.02 8.26
N ASN A 209 -10.51 19.94 8.09
CA ASN A 209 -9.07 20.04 7.82
C ASN A 209 -8.56 18.79 7.09
N MET A 210 -8.30 18.91 5.81
CA MET A 210 -7.79 17.81 4.99
C MET A 210 -6.43 17.33 5.48
N PHE A 211 -6.29 16.01 5.61
CA PHE A 211 -5.07 15.33 6.03
C PHE A 211 -4.77 14.10 5.16
N THR A 212 -3.54 13.59 5.23
CA THR A 212 -3.08 12.46 4.41
C THR A 212 -3.09 11.14 5.17
N PHE A 213 -2.63 11.10 6.40
CA PHE A 213 -2.44 9.88 7.20
C PHE A 213 -3.34 9.83 8.44
N PRO A 214 -3.73 8.63 8.89
CA PRO A 214 -3.45 7.32 8.31
C PRO A 214 -4.25 7.07 7.03
N VAL A 215 -3.73 6.17 6.18
CA VAL A 215 -4.50 5.53 5.12
C VAL A 215 -5.35 4.44 5.75
N SER A 216 -6.64 4.39 5.44
CA SER A 216 -7.55 3.37 5.95
C SER A 216 -7.86 2.33 4.89
N THR A 217 -7.84 1.07 5.30
CA THR A 217 -8.33 -0.06 4.51
C THR A 217 -9.47 -0.72 5.27
N ILE A 218 -10.63 -0.85 4.63
CA ILE A 218 -11.78 -1.58 5.16
C ILE A 218 -11.76 -2.97 4.51
N SER A 219 -11.68 -4.01 5.32
CA SER A 219 -11.65 -5.41 4.88
C SER A 219 -12.99 -6.07 5.14
N LEU A 220 -13.56 -6.68 4.10
CA LEU A 220 -14.89 -7.31 4.11
C LEU A 220 -14.80 -8.71 3.50
N VAL A 221 -15.50 -9.67 4.10
CA VAL A 221 -15.67 -11.01 3.55
C VAL A 221 -16.94 -11.05 2.70
N ARG A 222 -16.79 -11.48 1.43
CA ARG A 222 -17.91 -11.64 0.49
C ARG A 222 -17.88 -13.04 -0.11
N LYS A 223 -18.85 -13.89 0.27
CA LYS A 223 -18.93 -15.29 -0.13
C LYS A 223 -20.22 -15.56 -0.89
N ASP A 224 -20.13 -16.32 -1.98
CA ASP A 224 -21.29 -16.69 -2.82
C ASP A 224 -22.13 -15.47 -3.26
N GLY A 225 -21.47 -14.36 -3.59
CA GLY A 225 -22.11 -13.14 -4.05
C GLY A 225 -22.79 -12.29 -2.95
N LYS A 226 -22.51 -12.56 -1.66
CA LYS A 226 -23.09 -11.82 -0.52
C LYS A 226 -22.03 -11.46 0.49
N PHE A 227 -22.16 -10.31 1.13
CA PHE A 227 -21.34 -9.99 2.29
C PHE A 227 -21.74 -10.88 3.46
N VAL A 228 -20.77 -11.44 4.17
CA VAL A 228 -21.02 -12.29 5.34
C VAL A 228 -21.55 -11.42 6.49
N ASP A 229 -20.95 -10.26 6.71
CA ASP A 229 -21.45 -9.23 7.62
C ASP A 229 -22.11 -8.11 6.81
N GLU A 230 -23.40 -8.30 6.50
CA GLU A 230 -24.17 -7.41 5.63
C GLU A 230 -24.34 -6.01 6.25
N GLU A 231 -24.59 -5.93 7.57
CA GLU A 231 -24.78 -4.66 8.28
C GLU A 231 -23.50 -3.82 8.27
N PHE A 232 -22.36 -4.44 8.52
CA PHE A 232 -21.09 -3.75 8.51
C PHE A 232 -20.69 -3.33 7.09
N ALA A 233 -20.94 -4.17 6.09
CA ALA A 233 -20.69 -3.83 4.69
C ALA A 233 -21.55 -2.64 4.22
N GLU A 234 -22.82 -2.61 4.61
CA GLU A 234 -23.70 -1.46 4.33
C GLU A 234 -23.15 -0.18 4.95
N TRP A 235 -22.80 -0.22 6.23
CA TRP A 235 -22.17 0.91 6.91
C TRP A 235 -20.88 1.36 6.21
N ALA A 236 -19.99 0.44 5.88
CA ALA A 236 -18.70 0.72 5.25
C ALA A 236 -18.86 1.40 3.88
N ILE A 237 -19.79 0.92 3.06
CA ILE A 237 -20.09 1.52 1.75
C ILE A 237 -20.65 2.94 1.94
N LYS A 238 -21.65 3.12 2.83
CA LYS A 238 -22.25 4.44 3.12
C LYS A 238 -21.20 5.42 3.64
N HIS A 239 -20.33 4.99 4.56
CA HIS A 239 -19.24 5.81 5.07
C HIS A 239 -18.31 6.26 3.94
N ASN A 240 -17.89 5.33 3.07
CA ASN A 240 -16.93 5.62 2.00
C ASN A 240 -17.52 6.50 0.88
N MET A 241 -18.84 6.58 0.75
CA MET A 241 -19.51 7.49 -0.20
C MET A 241 -19.19 8.96 0.06
N LYS A 242 -18.95 9.37 1.30
CA LYS A 242 -18.75 10.78 1.66
C LYS A 242 -17.44 11.34 1.07
N TRP A 243 -16.32 10.66 1.27
CA TRP A 243 -14.99 11.16 0.87
C TRP A 243 -14.23 10.21 -0.07
N SER A 244 -14.70 8.99 -0.26
CA SER A 244 -13.97 7.92 -0.98
C SER A 244 -12.54 7.76 -0.46
N ASP A 245 -12.34 7.96 0.84
CA ASP A 245 -11.01 8.04 1.47
C ASP A 245 -10.45 6.70 1.92
N SER A 246 -11.29 5.68 2.04
CA SER A 246 -10.87 4.33 2.40
C SER A 246 -10.63 3.47 1.17
N ASN A 247 -9.64 2.60 1.24
CA ASN A 247 -9.48 1.50 0.32
C ASN A 247 -10.40 0.35 0.75
N LEU A 248 -10.92 -0.41 -0.19
CA LEU A 248 -11.74 -1.59 0.08
C LEU A 248 -10.94 -2.83 -0.27
N PHE A 249 -10.84 -3.75 0.68
CA PHE A 249 -10.29 -5.08 0.50
C PHE A 249 -11.41 -6.10 0.68
N ILE A 250 -11.80 -6.78 -0.40
CA ILE A 250 -12.92 -7.71 -0.41
C ILE A 250 -12.43 -9.05 -0.93
N ASP A 251 -12.50 -10.07 -0.09
CA ASP A 251 -12.09 -11.43 -0.45
C ASP A 251 -13.19 -12.43 -0.07
N ASP A 252 -13.15 -13.64 -0.59
CA ASP A 252 -14.13 -14.70 -0.30
C ASP A 252 -13.87 -15.42 1.03
N ASN A 253 -12.71 -15.17 1.62
CA ASN A 253 -12.29 -15.73 2.90
C ASN A 253 -11.30 -14.81 3.62
N VAL A 254 -10.97 -15.13 4.86
CA VAL A 254 -10.04 -14.38 5.70
C VAL A 254 -8.57 -14.79 5.54
N SER A 255 -8.24 -15.65 4.56
CA SER A 255 -6.87 -16.17 4.38
C SER A 255 -5.89 -15.10 3.89
N SER A 256 -6.37 -14.01 3.35
CA SER A 256 -5.55 -12.91 2.87
C SER A 256 -5.93 -11.58 3.49
N LEU A 257 -4.97 -10.70 3.63
CA LEU A 257 -5.16 -9.35 4.16
C LEU A 257 -4.24 -8.37 3.43
N SER A 258 -4.73 -7.18 3.14
CA SER A 258 -3.92 -6.09 2.60
C SER A 258 -3.42 -5.18 3.71
N ASN A 259 -2.11 -5.09 3.82
CA ASN A 259 -1.41 -4.13 4.67
C ASN A 259 -0.72 -3.08 3.82
N CYS A 260 -0.74 -1.82 4.26
CA CYS A 260 -0.26 -0.65 3.55
C CYS A 260 -0.94 -0.46 2.16
N CYS A 261 -0.29 0.24 1.22
CA CYS A 261 -0.97 0.60 -0.03
C CYS A 261 -1.27 -0.57 -0.97
N ARG A 262 -0.59 -1.72 -0.83
CA ARG A 262 -0.72 -2.85 -1.78
C ARG A 262 -0.25 -4.19 -1.25
N LEU A 263 0.53 -4.22 -0.18
CA LEU A 263 1.08 -5.47 0.33
C LEU A 263 -0.06 -6.42 0.72
N LYS A 264 -0.21 -7.50 -0.03
CA LYS A 264 -1.10 -8.61 0.28
C LYS A 264 -0.30 -9.67 1.02
N SER A 265 -0.81 -10.11 2.15
CA SER A 265 -0.24 -11.20 2.93
C SER A 265 -1.20 -12.38 2.89
N ASN A 266 -0.70 -13.56 2.57
CA ASN A 266 -1.46 -14.78 2.71
C ASN A 266 -1.16 -15.39 4.08
N ILE A 267 -2.17 -15.49 4.92
CA ILE A 267 -2.06 -16.01 6.28
C ILE A 267 -1.63 -17.48 6.27
N GLU A 268 -2.09 -18.26 5.30
CA GLU A 268 -1.79 -19.70 5.18
C GLU A 268 -0.34 -19.97 4.76
N ASP A 269 0.20 -19.17 3.84
CA ASP A 269 1.56 -19.36 3.30
C ASP A 269 2.67 -18.98 4.30
N LEU A 270 2.33 -18.20 5.34
CA LEU A 270 3.30 -17.75 6.34
C LEU A 270 3.64 -18.79 7.41
N GLY A 271 3.01 -19.99 7.38
CA GLY A 271 3.27 -21.04 8.35
C GLY A 271 2.87 -20.69 9.79
N TYR A 272 2.05 -19.66 9.98
CA TYR A 272 1.63 -19.17 11.29
C TYR A 272 0.32 -19.75 11.77
N PHE A 273 0.01 -20.97 11.39
CA PHE A 273 -0.96 -21.80 12.10
C PHE A 273 -0.33 -22.39 13.36
N ASN A 274 -0.02 -21.56 14.32
CA ASN A 274 0.15 -22.04 15.68
C ASN A 274 -0.90 -21.41 16.57
N SER A 275 -1.99 -22.13 16.66
CA SER A 275 -2.89 -22.34 17.80
C SER A 275 -3.40 -21.12 18.62
N ILE A 276 -2.93 -19.90 18.43
CA ILE A 276 -3.43 -18.72 19.12
C ILE A 276 -3.19 -17.51 18.21
N GLY A 277 -4.24 -17.11 17.46
CA GLY A 277 -4.27 -15.85 16.73
C GLY A 277 -3.36 -15.79 15.49
N GLY A 278 -3.78 -16.41 14.38
CA GLY A 278 -3.15 -16.22 13.07
C GLY A 278 -3.14 -14.74 12.71
N THR A 279 -1.97 -14.16 12.52
CA THR A 279 -1.85 -12.72 12.41
C THR A 279 -1.16 -12.33 11.12
N ALA A 280 -1.81 -11.52 10.28
CA ALA A 280 -1.13 -10.72 9.28
C ALA A 280 -0.30 -9.58 9.91
N LEU A 281 -0.02 -9.70 11.20
CA LEU A 281 0.87 -8.88 11.97
C LEU A 281 2.32 -9.38 11.82
N LYS A 282 3.28 -8.48 11.99
CA LYS A 282 4.71 -8.78 11.93
C LYS A 282 5.21 -9.26 10.57
N VAL A 283 4.57 -8.82 9.49
CA VAL A 283 4.95 -9.15 8.11
C VAL A 283 5.32 -7.90 7.31
N GLY A 284 6.22 -8.05 6.35
CA GLY A 284 6.62 -6.93 5.53
C GLY A 284 7.61 -7.29 4.42
N SER A 285 8.27 -6.28 3.86
CA SER A 285 9.25 -6.44 2.79
C SER A 285 10.61 -5.91 3.20
N VAL A 286 11.66 -6.67 2.90
CA VAL A 286 13.04 -6.19 3.04
C VAL A 286 13.31 -5.08 2.05
N LYS A 287 13.00 -5.33 0.76
CA LYS A 287 13.25 -4.38 -0.32
C LYS A 287 12.44 -4.70 -1.56
N VAL A 288 12.28 -3.68 -2.41
CA VAL A 288 11.61 -3.80 -3.71
C VAL A 288 12.62 -3.50 -4.83
N ASN A 289 12.65 -4.36 -5.84
CA ASN A 289 13.38 -4.13 -7.07
C ASN A 289 12.41 -4.23 -8.26
N THR A 290 12.29 -3.17 -9.03
CA THR A 290 11.29 -3.04 -10.10
C THR A 290 11.87 -3.31 -11.46
N ILE A 291 11.17 -4.14 -12.24
CA ILE A 291 11.48 -4.41 -13.65
C ILE A 291 10.76 -3.38 -14.53
N ASN A 292 11.49 -2.72 -15.42
CA ASN A 292 10.95 -1.81 -16.42
C ASN A 292 10.50 -2.61 -17.65
N LEU A 293 9.24 -3.05 -17.66
CA LEU A 293 8.66 -3.84 -18.74
C LEU A 293 8.59 -3.05 -20.06
N ALA A 294 8.32 -1.74 -19.98
CA ALA A 294 8.30 -0.88 -21.18
C ALA A 294 9.67 -0.81 -21.85
N ARG A 295 10.75 -0.66 -21.07
CA ARG A 295 12.12 -0.67 -21.59
C ARG A 295 12.46 -2.03 -22.22
N LEU A 296 12.04 -3.10 -21.57
CA LEU A 296 12.24 -4.45 -22.10
C LEU A 296 11.60 -4.61 -23.49
N ALA A 297 10.36 -4.11 -23.66
CA ALA A 297 9.69 -4.14 -24.95
C ALA A 297 10.38 -3.27 -26.02
N LEU A 298 11.07 -2.19 -25.63
CA LEU A 298 11.86 -1.37 -26.55
C LEU A 298 13.18 -2.03 -26.96
N ASP A 299 13.75 -2.83 -26.09
CA ASP A 299 15.03 -3.50 -26.32
C ASP A 299 14.90 -4.80 -27.13
N THR A 300 13.67 -5.29 -27.38
CA THR A 300 13.39 -6.58 -28.03
C THR A 300 12.48 -6.43 -29.25
N ASN A 301 12.57 -7.38 -30.19
CA ASN A 301 11.86 -7.33 -31.46
C ASN A 301 10.74 -8.38 -31.58
N SER A 302 10.79 -9.43 -30.77
CA SER A 302 9.76 -10.48 -30.75
C SER A 302 9.31 -10.80 -29.32
N LYS A 303 8.17 -11.49 -29.19
CA LYS A 303 7.63 -11.96 -27.93
C LYS A 303 8.59 -12.97 -27.27
N GLU A 304 9.19 -13.84 -28.04
CA GLU A 304 10.12 -14.87 -27.57
C GLU A 304 11.39 -14.22 -26.99
N GLU A 305 11.95 -13.26 -27.71
CA GLU A 305 13.12 -12.49 -27.26
C GLU A 305 12.76 -11.70 -25.98
N TYR A 306 11.56 -11.13 -25.92
CA TYR A 306 11.04 -10.41 -24.74
C TYR A 306 10.98 -11.33 -23.51
N LEU A 307 10.38 -12.50 -23.62
CA LEU A 307 10.22 -13.43 -22.49
C LEU A 307 11.57 -14.01 -22.04
N GLU A 308 12.49 -14.25 -22.95
CA GLU A 308 13.84 -14.71 -22.59
C GLU A 308 14.63 -13.63 -21.85
N GLU A 309 14.60 -12.39 -22.33
CA GLU A 309 15.28 -11.28 -21.65
C GLU A 309 14.57 -10.91 -20.34
N LEU A 310 13.26 -11.13 -20.23
CA LEU A 310 12.52 -10.98 -18.97
C LEU A 310 13.05 -11.92 -17.88
N LYS A 311 13.35 -13.18 -18.22
CA LYS A 311 13.99 -14.13 -17.29
C LYS A 311 15.33 -13.59 -16.79
N ASN A 312 16.17 -13.06 -17.68
CA ASN A 312 17.47 -12.51 -17.34
C ASN A 312 17.36 -11.30 -16.39
N ARG A 313 16.42 -10.36 -16.69
CA ARG A 313 16.20 -9.18 -15.84
C ARG A 313 15.61 -9.54 -14.48
N THR A 314 14.69 -10.50 -14.47
CA THR A 314 14.10 -11.00 -13.23
C THR A 314 15.16 -11.68 -12.36
N LEU A 315 15.98 -12.54 -12.93
CA LEU A 315 17.08 -13.19 -12.20
C LEU A 315 18.08 -12.17 -11.65
N CYS A 316 18.41 -11.14 -12.42
CA CYS A 316 19.26 -10.05 -11.93
C CYS A 316 18.60 -9.32 -10.74
N ALA A 317 17.32 -8.97 -10.83
CA ALA A 317 16.57 -8.30 -9.76
C ALA A 317 16.50 -9.16 -8.49
N VAL A 318 16.25 -10.46 -8.63
CA VAL A 318 16.21 -11.42 -7.52
C VAL A 318 17.56 -11.53 -6.81
N ARG A 319 18.65 -11.66 -7.56
CA ARG A 319 20.02 -11.71 -7.01
C ARG A 319 20.37 -10.45 -6.20
N VAL A 320 19.98 -9.30 -6.69
CA VAL A 320 20.17 -8.03 -5.96
C VAL A 320 19.40 -8.02 -4.65
N LEU A 321 18.14 -8.45 -4.67
CA LEU A 321 17.30 -8.53 -3.47
C LEU A 321 17.88 -9.53 -2.46
N HIS A 322 18.38 -10.66 -2.93
CA HIS A 322 19.05 -11.67 -2.10
C HIS A 322 20.30 -11.10 -1.40
N VAL A 323 21.15 -10.44 -2.14
CA VAL A 323 22.34 -9.77 -1.59
C VAL A 323 21.98 -8.67 -0.58
N VAL A 324 20.97 -7.86 -0.88
CA VAL A 324 20.48 -6.82 0.04
C VAL A 324 19.98 -7.46 1.33
N ARG A 325 19.21 -8.56 1.24
CA ARG A 325 18.74 -9.31 2.40
C ARG A 325 19.91 -9.85 3.24
N HIS A 326 20.93 -10.43 2.63
CA HIS A 326 22.13 -10.93 3.33
C HIS A 326 22.89 -9.79 4.04
N ILE A 327 23.01 -8.63 3.41
CA ILE A 327 23.62 -7.46 4.04
C ILE A 327 22.87 -7.05 5.31
N ILE A 328 21.54 -6.98 5.22
CA ILE A 328 20.70 -6.61 6.37
C ILE A 328 20.73 -7.70 7.43
N LYS A 329 20.60 -8.99 7.07
CA LYS A 329 20.65 -10.12 8.01
C LYS A 329 21.93 -10.10 8.85
N ARG A 330 23.08 -9.92 8.21
CA ARG A 330 24.37 -9.80 8.87
C ARG A 330 24.43 -8.62 9.87
N ASP A 331 23.83 -7.49 9.51
CA ASP A 331 23.79 -6.32 10.38
C ASP A 331 22.76 -6.49 11.53
N VAL A 332 21.66 -7.26 11.31
CA VAL A 332 20.72 -7.72 12.36
C VAL A 332 21.41 -8.63 13.36
N GLU A 333 22.13 -9.66 12.90
CA GLU A 333 22.86 -10.62 13.73
C GLU A 333 23.93 -9.94 14.62
N LYS A 334 24.44 -8.79 14.18
CA LYS A 334 25.40 -7.99 14.95
C LYS A 334 24.74 -6.99 15.92
N GLY A 335 23.41 -6.94 15.99
CA GLY A 335 22.66 -5.99 16.81
C GLY A 335 22.75 -4.53 16.33
N LEU A 336 23.13 -4.28 15.08
CA LEU A 336 23.32 -2.92 14.54
C LEU A 336 22.03 -2.22 14.10
N LEU A 337 20.92 -2.95 14.07
CA LEU A 337 19.65 -2.46 13.56
C LEU A 337 18.59 -2.48 14.68
N PRO A 338 18.33 -1.35 15.36
CA PRO A 338 17.47 -1.28 16.55
C PRO A 338 16.04 -1.80 16.35
N ASN A 339 15.41 -1.65 15.17
CA ASN A 339 14.09 -2.21 14.90
C ASN A 339 14.03 -3.73 15.14
N PHE A 340 15.11 -4.42 14.81
CA PHE A 340 15.22 -5.87 14.94
C PHE A 340 15.69 -6.27 16.34
N SER A 341 16.74 -5.63 16.86
CA SER A 341 17.30 -5.97 18.18
C SER A 341 16.33 -5.70 19.33
N HIS A 342 15.41 -4.74 19.18
CA HIS A 342 14.33 -4.49 20.15
C HIS A 342 13.05 -5.29 19.88
N GLY A 343 13.02 -6.14 18.84
CA GLY A 343 11.87 -7.02 18.57
C GLY A 343 10.65 -6.36 17.93
N LEU A 344 10.78 -5.14 17.36
CA LEU A 344 9.68 -4.51 16.62
C LEU A 344 9.44 -5.20 15.29
N VAL A 345 10.50 -5.68 14.64
CA VAL A 345 10.49 -6.35 13.35
C VAL A 345 11.14 -7.71 13.49
N ASP A 346 10.46 -8.73 13.04
CA ASP A 346 11.01 -10.06 12.88
C ASP A 346 11.57 -10.21 11.46
N PHE A 347 12.87 -10.49 11.36
CA PHE A 347 13.54 -10.58 10.06
C PHE A 347 13.06 -11.76 9.22
N GLU A 348 12.71 -12.87 9.86
CA GLU A 348 12.27 -14.09 9.17
C GLU A 348 10.90 -13.88 8.48
N HIS A 349 10.10 -12.92 8.94
CA HIS A 349 8.79 -12.56 8.38
C HIS A 349 8.83 -11.51 7.27
N LEU A 350 10.01 -11.19 6.76
CA LEU A 350 10.17 -10.25 5.67
C LEU A 350 10.31 -10.97 4.33
N TYR A 351 9.53 -10.54 3.35
CA TYR A 351 9.66 -10.95 1.94
C TYR A 351 10.74 -10.15 1.22
N ASN A 352 11.16 -10.65 0.08
CA ASN A 352 11.72 -9.83 -0.99
C ASN A 352 10.62 -9.55 -2.02
N THR A 353 10.62 -8.36 -2.63
CA THR A 353 9.56 -7.96 -3.56
C THR A 353 10.12 -7.62 -4.94
N ILE A 354 9.58 -8.28 -5.97
CA ILE A 354 9.76 -7.88 -7.35
C ILE A 354 8.60 -6.97 -7.74
N GLY A 355 8.92 -5.72 -8.09
CA GLY A 355 7.97 -4.79 -8.67
C GLY A 355 8.01 -4.81 -10.20
N PHE A 356 7.00 -4.26 -10.82
CA PHE A 356 6.97 -4.03 -12.27
C PHE A 356 6.29 -2.70 -12.60
N ILE A 357 6.60 -2.17 -13.79
CA ILE A 357 5.99 -0.95 -14.33
C ILE A 357 5.98 -1.01 -15.86
N GLY A 358 5.02 -0.36 -16.51
CA GLY A 358 5.00 -0.22 -17.96
C GLY A 358 4.36 -1.37 -18.71
N ILE A 359 3.39 -2.09 -18.09
CA ILE A 359 2.67 -3.19 -18.78
C ILE A 359 1.86 -2.67 -19.97
N TYR A 360 1.17 -1.53 -19.83
CA TYR A 360 0.41 -0.92 -20.92
C TYR A 360 1.32 -0.54 -22.11
N GLU A 361 2.44 0.09 -21.81
CA GLU A 361 3.42 0.50 -22.81
C GLU A 361 4.03 -0.71 -23.53
N THR A 362 4.19 -1.84 -22.85
CA THR A 362 4.58 -3.12 -23.44
C THR A 362 3.53 -3.59 -24.44
N MET A 363 2.26 -3.66 -24.03
CA MET A 363 1.17 -4.10 -24.92
C MET A 363 1.04 -3.20 -26.15
N LYS A 364 1.18 -1.89 -25.94
CA LYS A 364 1.17 -0.93 -27.05
C LYS A 364 2.34 -1.12 -28.02
N LYS A 365 3.56 -1.39 -27.51
CA LYS A 365 4.74 -1.64 -28.35
C LYS A 365 4.55 -2.83 -29.27
N PHE A 366 3.91 -3.90 -28.79
CA PHE A 366 3.63 -5.10 -29.58
C PHE A 366 2.38 -4.98 -30.46
N GLY A 367 1.65 -3.85 -30.40
CA GLY A 367 0.42 -3.66 -31.18
C GLY A 367 -0.79 -4.43 -30.63
N PHE A 368 -0.77 -4.82 -29.35
CA PHE A 368 -1.82 -5.60 -28.69
C PHE A 368 -2.87 -4.72 -27.99
N THR A 369 -3.00 -3.48 -28.45
CA THR A 369 -4.08 -2.57 -28.04
C THR A 369 -4.82 -2.08 -29.28
N TYR A 370 -6.13 -1.88 -29.15
CA TYR A 370 -6.93 -1.27 -30.21
C TYR A 370 -7.86 -0.19 -29.63
N GLN A 371 -8.40 0.64 -30.51
CA GLN A 371 -9.36 1.66 -30.12
C GLN A 371 -10.69 1.43 -30.83
N ASP A 372 -11.79 1.64 -30.09
CA ASP A 372 -13.13 1.67 -30.67
C ASP A 372 -13.40 2.99 -31.40
N LYS A 373 -14.61 3.12 -31.97
CA LYS A 373 -15.04 4.34 -32.70
C LYS A 373 -15.11 5.59 -31.78
N LEU A 374 -15.17 5.41 -30.47
CA LEU A 374 -15.21 6.48 -29.47
C LEU A 374 -13.82 6.83 -28.95
N GLY A 375 -12.77 6.14 -29.42
CA GLY A 375 -11.40 6.33 -28.99
C GLY A 375 -11.06 5.62 -27.68
N ASN A 376 -11.93 4.74 -27.17
CA ASN A 376 -11.60 3.93 -25.99
C ASN A 376 -10.60 2.85 -26.35
N THR A 377 -9.58 2.72 -25.55
CA THR A 377 -8.52 1.72 -25.71
C THR A 377 -8.87 0.44 -24.98
N TYR A 378 -8.64 -0.68 -25.64
CA TYR A 378 -8.87 -2.04 -25.14
C TYR A 378 -7.63 -2.90 -25.35
N TYR A 379 -7.47 -3.92 -24.51
CA TYR A 379 -6.49 -4.98 -24.73
C TYR A 379 -7.06 -6.05 -25.66
N THR A 380 -6.20 -6.53 -26.58
CA THR A 380 -6.54 -7.70 -27.41
C THR A 380 -6.33 -9.00 -26.62
N LYS A 381 -6.74 -10.13 -27.17
CA LYS A 381 -6.49 -11.44 -26.57
C LYS A 381 -4.99 -11.72 -26.42
N GLU A 382 -4.18 -11.30 -27.38
CA GLU A 382 -2.73 -11.43 -27.34
C GLU A 382 -2.10 -10.62 -26.21
N ALA A 383 -2.68 -9.46 -25.83
CA ALA A 383 -2.25 -8.71 -24.64
C ALA A 383 -2.50 -9.47 -23.34
N GLU A 384 -3.68 -10.11 -23.24
CA GLU A 384 -4.01 -10.94 -22.08
C GLU A 384 -3.06 -12.11 -21.92
N ASP A 385 -2.81 -12.82 -23.03
CA ASP A 385 -1.93 -13.98 -23.06
C ASP A 385 -0.47 -13.59 -22.76
N LEU A 386 0.04 -12.51 -23.36
CA LEU A 386 1.38 -12.00 -23.04
C LEU A 386 1.48 -11.53 -21.58
N GLY A 387 0.44 -10.83 -21.06
CA GLY A 387 0.42 -10.40 -19.66
C GLY A 387 0.52 -11.56 -18.68
N ARG A 388 -0.22 -12.64 -18.94
CA ARG A 388 -0.14 -13.89 -18.15
C ARG A 388 1.28 -14.47 -18.21
N GLU A 389 1.85 -14.64 -19.41
CA GLU A 389 3.20 -15.18 -19.59
C GLU A 389 4.28 -14.33 -18.90
N ILE A 390 4.11 -13.00 -18.87
CA ILE A 390 5.01 -12.08 -18.14
C ILE A 390 5.01 -12.43 -16.64
N PHE A 391 3.83 -12.50 -16.02
CA PHE A 391 3.74 -12.75 -14.58
C PHE A 391 4.13 -14.19 -14.21
N GLU A 392 3.74 -15.17 -15.00
CA GLU A 392 4.18 -16.56 -14.82
C GLU A 392 5.71 -16.69 -14.94
N THR A 393 6.32 -15.98 -15.88
CA THR A 393 7.80 -15.95 -16.04
C THR A 393 8.47 -15.34 -14.81
N ILE A 394 7.98 -14.18 -14.31
CA ILE A 394 8.54 -13.53 -13.13
C ILE A 394 8.43 -14.46 -11.91
N ARG A 395 7.25 -15.04 -11.66
CA ARG A 395 7.04 -15.97 -10.54
C ARG A 395 7.90 -17.21 -10.65
N LYS A 396 7.94 -17.83 -11.82
CA LYS A 396 8.77 -19.03 -12.04
C LYS A 396 10.25 -18.79 -11.74
N VAL A 397 10.81 -17.66 -12.21
CA VAL A 397 12.23 -17.33 -11.93
C VAL A 397 12.45 -17.10 -10.43
N ALA A 398 11.49 -16.46 -9.73
CA ALA A 398 11.58 -16.26 -8.30
C ALA A 398 11.51 -17.60 -7.52
N ASP A 399 10.57 -18.45 -7.86
CA ASP A 399 10.38 -19.78 -7.23
C ASP A 399 11.56 -20.72 -7.50
N ASP A 400 12.06 -20.75 -8.72
CA ASP A 400 13.23 -21.54 -9.09
C ASP A 400 14.47 -21.07 -8.31
N PHE A 401 14.67 -19.74 -8.18
CA PHE A 401 15.75 -19.17 -7.38
C PHE A 401 15.67 -19.56 -5.90
N ILE A 402 14.48 -19.50 -5.30
CA ILE A 402 14.25 -19.91 -3.90
C ILE A 402 14.66 -21.37 -3.71
N LYS A 403 14.23 -22.26 -4.61
CA LYS A 403 14.53 -23.70 -4.55
C LYS A 403 16.03 -23.99 -4.73
N GLU A 404 16.65 -23.39 -5.75
CA GLU A 404 18.07 -23.61 -6.08
C GLU A 404 19.02 -23.12 -4.97
N ASN A 405 18.64 -22.06 -4.25
CA ASN A 405 19.44 -21.46 -3.20
C ASN A 405 18.99 -21.84 -1.78
N ASN A 406 18.00 -22.73 -1.63
CA ASN A 406 17.41 -23.13 -0.34
C ASN A 406 17.07 -21.92 0.53
N CYS A 407 16.40 -20.91 -0.05
CA CYS A 407 16.05 -19.70 0.68
C CYS A 407 14.97 -19.98 1.74
N ASP A 408 15.15 -19.40 2.93
CA ASP A 408 14.22 -19.44 4.06
C ASP A 408 13.16 -18.32 4.04
N TYR A 409 12.99 -17.66 2.89
CA TYR A 409 12.08 -16.52 2.72
C TYR A 409 11.39 -16.59 1.36
N MET A 410 10.31 -15.84 1.21
CA MET A 410 9.53 -15.76 -0.03
C MET A 410 9.92 -14.54 -0.86
N ILE A 411 9.70 -14.64 -2.17
CA ILE A 411 9.80 -13.53 -3.12
C ILE A 411 8.42 -13.33 -3.74
N ASN A 412 7.82 -12.19 -3.50
CA ASN A 412 6.52 -11.85 -4.05
C ASN A 412 6.62 -10.92 -5.28
N CYS A 413 5.53 -10.85 -6.05
CA CYS A 413 5.38 -9.97 -7.20
C CYS A 413 4.31 -8.92 -6.87
N GLU A 414 4.62 -7.64 -7.02
CA GLU A 414 3.76 -6.52 -6.62
C GLU A 414 3.59 -5.47 -7.72
N GLN A 415 2.37 -5.01 -7.91
CA GLN A 415 2.08 -3.81 -8.68
C GLN A 415 2.53 -2.57 -7.88
N ILE A 416 3.76 -2.14 -8.06
CA ILE A 416 4.36 -1.06 -7.24
C ILE A 416 3.69 0.31 -7.45
N PRO A 417 3.73 1.21 -6.44
CA PRO A 417 3.21 2.57 -6.58
C PRO A 417 3.86 3.40 -7.69
N GLY A 418 5.12 3.19 -7.97
CA GLY A 418 5.84 3.82 -9.08
C GLY A 418 6.03 5.33 -8.99
N GLU A 419 5.94 5.93 -7.80
CA GLU A 419 5.92 7.38 -7.57
C GLU A 419 6.97 8.16 -8.40
N GLN A 420 8.22 8.16 -7.94
CA GLN A 420 9.32 8.84 -8.64
C GLN A 420 9.94 7.98 -9.73
N SER A 421 9.91 6.65 -9.58
CA SER A 421 10.49 5.71 -10.55
C SER A 421 9.79 5.79 -11.90
N ALA A 422 8.47 5.94 -11.94
CA ALA A 422 7.67 6.03 -13.15
C ALA A 422 8.16 7.12 -14.12
N ALA A 423 8.35 8.35 -13.64
CA ALA A 423 8.84 9.46 -14.44
C ALA A 423 10.34 9.33 -14.76
N LYS A 424 11.13 8.83 -13.79
CA LYS A 424 12.58 8.67 -13.95
C LYS A 424 12.92 7.63 -15.01
N LEU A 425 12.25 6.48 -14.99
CA LEU A 425 12.49 5.41 -15.96
C LEU A 425 12.05 5.85 -17.35
N MET A 426 10.88 6.45 -17.52
CA MET A 426 10.45 6.96 -18.81
C MET A 426 11.42 8.03 -19.38
N ARG A 427 11.96 8.93 -18.54
CA ARG A 427 12.95 9.91 -19.02
C ARG A 427 14.23 9.26 -19.53
N LYS A 428 14.71 8.19 -18.89
CA LYS A 428 15.85 7.41 -19.37
C LYS A 428 15.53 6.75 -20.70
N ASP A 429 14.35 6.14 -20.83
CA ASP A 429 13.97 5.44 -22.04
C ASP A 429 13.75 6.41 -23.21
N LYS A 430 13.19 7.59 -22.97
CA LYS A 430 13.13 8.66 -23.99
C LYS A 430 14.51 9.13 -24.47
N PHE A 431 15.52 9.04 -23.64
CA PHE A 431 16.90 9.33 -24.07
C PHE A 431 17.44 8.28 -25.06
N PHE A 432 17.19 6.99 -24.79
CA PHE A 432 17.63 5.90 -25.65
C PHE A 432 16.72 5.69 -26.86
N TYR A 433 15.41 5.88 -26.69
CA TYR A 433 14.37 5.61 -27.69
C TYR A 433 13.44 6.82 -27.90
N PRO A 434 13.96 7.96 -28.37
CA PRO A 434 13.18 9.21 -28.41
C PRO A 434 11.99 9.18 -29.37
N LYS A 435 11.97 8.26 -30.32
CA LYS A 435 10.92 8.11 -31.36
C LYS A 435 9.96 6.96 -31.10
N ALA A 436 10.05 6.29 -29.94
CA ALA A 436 9.17 5.16 -29.66
C ALA A 436 7.71 5.60 -29.48
N ASN A 437 6.80 4.85 -30.07
CA ASN A 437 5.36 5.16 -30.05
C ASN A 437 4.65 4.53 -28.83
N ILE A 438 5.20 4.73 -27.63
CA ILE A 438 4.62 4.22 -26.37
C ILE A 438 4.41 5.32 -25.32
N TYR A 439 4.76 6.56 -25.62
CA TYR A 439 4.81 7.66 -24.67
C TYR A 439 3.53 8.50 -24.69
N ASP A 440 2.36 7.89 -24.49
CA ASP A 440 1.09 8.60 -24.43
C ASP A 440 0.98 9.51 -23.20
N LEU A 441 1.65 9.13 -22.13
CA LEU A 441 1.62 9.83 -20.85
C LEU A 441 3.00 10.42 -20.51
N PRO A 442 3.10 11.34 -19.55
CA PRO A 442 4.38 11.95 -19.14
C PRO A 442 5.23 11.02 -18.25
N LEU A 443 4.68 9.91 -17.80
CA LEU A 443 5.33 8.89 -16.95
C LEU A 443 4.69 7.52 -17.22
N TYR A 444 5.41 6.44 -16.88
CA TYR A 444 4.88 5.08 -17.04
C TYR A 444 3.71 4.80 -16.10
N GLY A 445 2.74 4.04 -16.59
CA GLY A 445 1.61 3.59 -15.81
C GLY A 445 2.03 2.60 -14.73
N ASN A 446 1.49 2.78 -13.54
CA ASN A 446 1.58 1.79 -12.46
C ASN A 446 0.29 0.94 -12.34
N GLN A 447 -0.79 1.36 -12.99
CA GLN A 447 -2.00 0.56 -13.17
C GLN A 447 -1.86 -0.31 -14.42
N PHE A 448 -2.49 -1.48 -14.45
CA PHE A 448 -2.51 -2.33 -15.64
C PHE A 448 -3.09 -1.60 -16.87
N MET A 449 -4.10 -0.75 -16.64
CA MET A 449 -4.55 0.25 -17.60
C MET A 449 -4.34 1.65 -16.98
N PRO A 450 -3.38 2.48 -17.45
CA PRO A 450 -3.03 3.74 -16.80
C PRO A 450 -4.20 4.75 -16.76
N LEU A 451 -4.29 5.51 -15.66
CA LEU A 451 -5.43 6.41 -15.39
C LEU A 451 -5.65 7.50 -16.45
N GLY A 452 -4.61 7.88 -17.20
CA GLY A 452 -4.70 8.88 -18.26
C GLY A 452 -5.12 8.33 -19.63
N ILE A 453 -5.17 7.01 -19.80
CA ILE A 453 -5.59 6.38 -21.05
C ILE A 453 -7.11 6.41 -21.16
N GLN A 454 -7.62 6.87 -22.32
CA GLN A 454 -9.03 6.83 -22.61
C GLN A 454 -9.49 5.37 -22.73
N THR A 455 -10.38 4.96 -21.86
CA THR A 455 -11.02 3.63 -21.84
C THR A 455 -12.25 3.67 -20.94
N THR A 456 -13.08 2.63 -20.98
CA THR A 456 -14.23 2.50 -20.08
C THR A 456 -13.82 2.06 -18.68
N LEU A 457 -14.62 2.37 -17.66
CA LEU A 457 -14.39 1.85 -16.31
C LEU A 457 -14.50 0.31 -16.27
N HIS A 458 -15.42 -0.26 -17.06
CA HIS A 458 -15.57 -1.70 -17.23
C HIS A 458 -14.25 -2.35 -17.70
N GLU A 459 -13.61 -1.81 -18.76
CA GLU A 459 -12.35 -2.34 -19.25
C GLU A 459 -11.22 -2.21 -18.22
N ARG A 460 -11.16 -1.12 -17.44
CA ARG A 460 -10.18 -1.00 -16.33
C ARG A 460 -10.35 -2.08 -15.29
N ILE A 461 -11.61 -2.36 -14.90
CA ILE A 461 -11.94 -3.40 -13.92
C ILE A 461 -11.58 -4.77 -14.48
N ARG A 462 -11.98 -5.05 -15.75
CA ARG A 462 -11.67 -6.30 -16.43
C ARG A 462 -10.17 -6.58 -16.51
N VAL A 463 -9.39 -5.59 -16.93
CA VAL A 463 -7.92 -5.72 -17.05
C VAL A 463 -7.26 -5.89 -15.67
N GLN A 464 -7.77 -5.21 -14.64
CA GLN A 464 -7.31 -5.41 -13.27
C GLN A 464 -7.56 -6.85 -12.82
N ALA A 465 -8.78 -7.35 -13.01
CA ALA A 465 -9.17 -8.71 -12.62
C ALA A 465 -8.32 -9.79 -13.29
N LEU A 466 -7.99 -9.61 -14.59
CA LEU A 466 -7.13 -10.53 -15.34
C LEU A 466 -5.76 -10.77 -14.68
N PHE A 467 -5.19 -9.74 -14.06
CA PHE A 467 -3.81 -9.78 -13.56
C PHE A 467 -3.68 -9.75 -12.04
N ASP A 468 -4.78 -9.49 -11.31
CA ASP A 468 -4.78 -9.36 -9.85
C ASP A 468 -4.23 -10.62 -9.16
N SER A 469 -4.69 -11.80 -9.58
CA SER A 469 -4.31 -13.09 -9.01
C SER A 469 -2.82 -13.46 -9.20
N PHE A 470 -2.14 -12.84 -10.16
CA PHE A 470 -0.71 -13.05 -10.38
C PHE A 470 0.18 -12.21 -9.45
N CYS A 471 -0.39 -11.15 -8.84
CA CYS A 471 0.32 -10.27 -7.92
C CYS A 471 0.17 -10.74 -6.48
N ASN A 472 0.87 -11.82 -6.12
CA ASN A 472 0.84 -12.36 -4.75
C ASN A 472 1.42 -11.39 -3.69
N GLY A 473 2.13 -10.35 -4.08
CA GLY A 473 2.53 -9.23 -3.23
C GLY A 473 1.50 -8.09 -3.16
N GLY A 474 0.45 -8.19 -3.97
CA GLY A 474 -0.67 -7.26 -4.01
C GLY A 474 -0.72 -6.36 -5.25
N SER A 475 -1.93 -6.00 -5.59
CA SER A 475 -2.26 -4.98 -6.59
C SER A 475 -3.47 -4.17 -6.12
N ILE A 476 -3.70 -3.00 -6.68
CA ILE A 476 -4.86 -2.17 -6.36
C ILE A 476 -5.44 -1.53 -7.61
N LEU A 477 -6.75 -1.63 -7.77
CA LEU A 477 -7.49 -0.87 -8.76
C LEU A 477 -7.79 0.55 -8.23
N HIS A 478 -7.40 1.56 -8.98
CA HIS A 478 -7.88 2.93 -8.77
C HIS A 478 -9.03 3.23 -9.76
N ALA A 479 -10.25 3.21 -9.26
CA ALA A 479 -11.44 3.56 -10.02
C ALA A 479 -11.68 5.08 -9.93
N ASN A 480 -11.26 5.82 -10.96
CA ASN A 480 -11.52 7.27 -11.03
C ASN A 480 -12.97 7.51 -11.40
N ILE A 481 -13.71 8.19 -10.53
CA ILE A 481 -15.11 8.58 -10.72
C ILE A 481 -15.23 10.11 -10.69
N ASP A 482 -16.10 10.67 -11.53
CA ASP A 482 -16.21 12.11 -11.75
C ASP A 482 -16.80 12.87 -10.55
N SER A 483 -17.58 12.19 -9.73
CA SER A 483 -18.28 12.70 -8.56
C SER A 483 -18.46 11.61 -7.50
N PRO A 484 -18.70 11.94 -6.22
CA PRO A 484 -19.09 10.94 -5.24
C PRO A 484 -20.44 10.30 -5.61
N PHE A 485 -20.66 9.08 -5.13
CA PHE A 485 -21.94 8.42 -5.30
C PHE A 485 -23.06 9.20 -4.61
N ASN A 486 -24.17 9.43 -5.33
CA ASN A 486 -25.32 10.17 -4.84
C ASN A 486 -26.35 9.30 -4.12
N ASN A 487 -26.28 7.97 -4.28
CA ASN A 487 -27.15 7.02 -3.61
C ASN A 487 -26.40 5.71 -3.29
N TYR A 488 -26.87 5.03 -2.25
CA TYR A 488 -26.30 3.79 -1.75
C TYR A 488 -26.40 2.64 -2.75
N GLU A 489 -27.51 2.50 -3.44
CA GLU A 489 -27.74 1.37 -4.36
C GLU A 489 -26.72 1.37 -5.51
N THR A 490 -26.41 2.55 -6.05
CA THR A 490 -25.39 2.68 -7.10
C THR A 490 -23.99 2.37 -6.54
N ALA A 491 -23.69 2.87 -5.36
CA ALA A 491 -22.40 2.59 -4.69
C ALA A 491 -22.23 1.09 -4.43
N ARG A 492 -23.26 0.45 -3.87
CA ARG A 492 -23.29 -0.98 -3.58
C ARG A 492 -23.10 -1.83 -4.83
N LYS A 493 -23.91 -1.58 -5.87
CA LYS A 493 -23.79 -2.30 -7.15
C LYS A 493 -22.39 -2.19 -7.75
N MET A 494 -21.75 -1.03 -7.66
CA MET A 494 -20.39 -0.85 -8.17
C MET A 494 -19.36 -1.63 -7.35
N VAL A 495 -19.47 -1.61 -6.02
CA VAL A 495 -18.60 -2.40 -5.11
C VAL A 495 -18.76 -3.89 -5.40
N GLU A 496 -19.98 -4.39 -5.46
CA GLU A 496 -20.28 -5.79 -5.76
C GLU A 496 -19.78 -6.18 -7.17
N TYR A 497 -20.02 -5.34 -8.17
CA TYR A 497 -19.53 -5.59 -9.52
C TYR A 497 -18.00 -5.74 -9.58
N ILE A 498 -17.25 -4.84 -8.94
CA ILE A 498 -15.78 -4.92 -8.90
C ILE A 498 -15.33 -6.22 -8.23
N ALA A 499 -15.93 -6.56 -7.09
CA ALA A 499 -15.61 -7.78 -6.36
C ALA A 499 -15.98 -9.05 -7.16
N ASP A 500 -17.12 -9.06 -7.85
CA ASP A 500 -17.58 -10.18 -8.70
C ASP A 500 -16.67 -10.41 -9.92
N GLN A 501 -15.95 -9.38 -10.37
CA GLN A 501 -14.93 -9.55 -11.42
C GLN A 501 -13.63 -10.18 -10.87
N GLY A 502 -13.49 -10.37 -9.57
CA GLY A 502 -12.30 -10.95 -8.93
C GLY A 502 -11.22 -9.92 -8.55
N VAL A 503 -11.58 -8.62 -8.49
CA VAL A 503 -10.67 -7.58 -7.96
C VAL A 503 -10.80 -7.53 -6.45
N THR A 504 -9.75 -7.92 -5.75
CA THR A 504 -9.78 -8.01 -4.27
C THR A 504 -9.49 -6.68 -3.58
N TYR A 505 -8.69 -5.79 -4.17
CA TYR A 505 -8.29 -4.53 -3.56
C TYR A 505 -8.49 -3.35 -4.50
N PHE A 506 -9.29 -2.39 -4.07
CA PHE A 506 -9.60 -1.22 -4.90
C PHE A 506 -9.95 0.02 -4.10
N ALA A 507 -9.91 1.16 -4.76
CA ALA A 507 -10.33 2.44 -4.19
C ALA A 507 -11.03 3.29 -5.25
N PHE A 508 -12.11 3.95 -4.86
CA PHE A 508 -12.70 5.01 -5.65
C PHE A 508 -11.87 6.29 -5.48
N ASN A 509 -11.51 6.90 -6.58
CA ASN A 509 -10.84 8.19 -6.59
C ASN A 509 -11.84 9.26 -7.02
N THR A 510 -12.00 10.27 -6.18
CA THR A 510 -12.75 11.49 -6.48
C THR A 510 -11.84 12.70 -6.44
N LYS A 511 -12.32 13.85 -6.89
CA LYS A 511 -11.67 15.15 -6.73
C LYS A 511 -12.31 15.86 -5.54
N ILE A 512 -11.64 15.84 -4.40
CA ILE A 512 -12.08 16.56 -3.22
C ILE A 512 -11.47 17.97 -3.30
N GLN A 513 -12.28 19.00 -3.29
CA GLN A 513 -11.83 20.38 -3.26
C GLN A 513 -11.49 20.80 -1.83
N ALA A 514 -10.52 21.69 -1.67
CA ALA A 514 -10.23 22.36 -0.41
C ALA A 514 -10.02 23.86 -0.62
N CYS A 515 -10.58 24.69 0.28
CA CYS A 515 -10.35 26.12 0.30
C CYS A 515 -9.00 26.47 0.95
N GLU A 516 -8.68 27.76 1.08
CA GLU A 516 -7.45 28.23 1.74
C GLU A 516 -7.38 27.83 3.22
N ASP A 517 -8.55 27.73 3.89
CA ASP A 517 -8.64 27.28 5.29
C ASP A 517 -8.61 25.74 5.41
N ASN A 518 -8.39 25.03 4.31
CA ASN A 518 -8.28 23.58 4.18
C ASN A 518 -9.58 22.79 4.48
N HIS A 519 -10.77 23.45 4.48
CA HIS A 519 -12.06 22.76 4.55
C HIS A 519 -12.27 21.93 3.27
N ALA A 520 -12.69 20.68 3.43
CA ALA A 520 -12.99 19.79 2.31
C ALA A 520 -14.44 19.96 1.85
N PHE A 521 -14.65 19.91 0.53
CA PHE A 521 -15.98 19.97 -0.08
C PHE A 521 -15.98 19.42 -1.50
N TYR A 522 -17.17 19.31 -2.08
CA TYR A 522 -17.36 19.07 -3.51
C TYR A 522 -18.00 20.29 -4.14
N GLY A 523 -17.44 20.79 -5.25
CA GLY A 523 -17.93 21.95 -5.96
C GLY A 523 -16.91 23.08 -6.10
N THR A 524 -17.38 24.30 -6.36
CA THR A 524 -16.51 25.46 -6.66
C THR A 524 -16.29 26.38 -5.45
N THR A 525 -17.20 26.35 -4.48
CA THR A 525 -17.23 27.27 -3.34
C THR A 525 -17.40 26.49 -2.03
N CYS A 526 -16.58 26.78 -1.05
CA CYS A 526 -16.62 26.14 0.26
C CYS A 526 -17.94 26.46 1.00
N PRO A 527 -18.72 25.46 1.41
CA PRO A 527 -19.98 25.67 2.11
C PRO A 527 -19.79 26.17 3.55
N ILE A 528 -18.59 26.06 4.13
CA ILE A 528 -18.28 26.45 5.51
C ILE A 528 -17.90 27.93 5.58
N CYS A 529 -16.98 28.39 4.71
CA CYS A 529 -16.43 29.76 4.81
C CYS A 529 -16.70 30.64 3.57
N GLY A 530 -17.38 30.11 2.52
CA GLY A 530 -17.70 30.85 1.30
C GLY A 530 -16.49 31.14 0.37
N LYS A 531 -15.28 30.68 0.72
CA LYS A 531 -14.09 30.89 -0.11
C LYS A 531 -14.09 29.95 -1.33
N PRO A 532 -13.47 30.36 -2.44
CA PRO A 532 -13.30 29.50 -3.61
C PRO A 532 -12.34 28.34 -3.31
N MET A 533 -12.34 27.35 -4.20
CA MET A 533 -11.37 26.26 -4.19
C MET A 533 -9.93 26.81 -4.35
N ALA A 534 -9.04 26.40 -3.45
CA ALA A 534 -7.61 26.71 -3.49
C ALA A 534 -6.77 25.54 -4.02
N THR A 535 -7.20 24.30 -3.79
CA THR A 535 -6.53 23.09 -4.28
C THR A 535 -7.51 21.92 -4.36
N GLU A 536 -7.10 20.88 -5.08
CA GLU A 536 -7.78 19.60 -5.11
C GLU A 536 -6.94 18.55 -4.40
N TYR A 537 -7.62 17.62 -3.73
CA TYR A 537 -7.05 16.41 -3.17
C TYR A 537 -7.57 15.21 -3.94
N THR A 538 -6.69 14.30 -4.27
CA THR A 538 -7.02 12.97 -4.80
C THR A 538 -5.87 12.02 -4.54
N ARG A 539 -6.05 10.73 -4.80
CA ARG A 539 -4.97 9.78 -4.62
C ARG A 539 -3.87 9.98 -5.67
N VAL A 540 -2.64 10.17 -5.20
CA VAL A 540 -1.46 10.22 -6.08
C VAL A 540 -1.16 8.82 -6.62
N VAL A 541 -1.06 7.84 -5.73
CA VAL A 541 -0.84 6.41 -6.03
C VAL A 541 -1.54 5.45 -5.06
N GLY A 542 -1.93 5.89 -3.88
CA GLY A 542 -2.58 5.05 -2.86
C GLY A 542 -3.15 5.85 -1.69
N PHE A 543 -2.82 7.14 -1.59
CA PHE A 543 -3.24 8.02 -0.51
C PHE A 543 -3.56 9.43 -1.01
N LEU A 544 -4.47 10.10 -0.30
CA LEU A 544 -4.96 11.44 -0.63
C LEU A 544 -3.89 12.49 -0.32
N THR A 545 -3.55 13.30 -1.31
CA THR A 545 -2.64 14.45 -1.14
C THR A 545 -3.06 15.62 -2.01
N PRO A 546 -2.71 16.87 -1.63
CA PRO A 546 -3.03 18.03 -2.46
C PRO A 546 -2.24 18.00 -3.77
N VAL A 547 -2.95 18.09 -4.89
CA VAL A 547 -2.36 18.00 -6.24
C VAL A 547 -1.26 19.05 -6.45
N LYS A 548 -1.37 20.22 -5.81
CA LYS A 548 -0.36 21.30 -5.89
C LYS A 548 1.04 20.87 -5.42
N THR A 549 1.13 19.88 -4.52
CA THR A 549 2.41 19.37 -3.99
C THR A 549 3.08 18.31 -4.85
N TRP A 550 2.39 17.82 -5.89
CA TRP A 550 2.92 16.76 -6.74
C TRP A 550 4.06 17.24 -7.63
N THR A 551 4.91 16.31 -8.05
CA THR A 551 5.98 16.61 -9.02
C THR A 551 5.38 17.11 -10.34
N ARG A 552 6.18 17.83 -11.13
CA ARG A 552 5.75 18.38 -12.43
C ARG A 552 5.16 17.31 -13.36
N ASP A 553 5.84 16.16 -13.48
CA ASP A 553 5.39 15.11 -14.39
C ASP A 553 4.10 14.44 -13.87
N ARG A 554 3.95 14.29 -12.54
CA ARG A 554 2.73 13.76 -11.94
C ARG A 554 1.55 14.73 -12.06
N ARG A 555 1.77 16.06 -11.96
CA ARG A 555 0.72 17.05 -12.23
C ARG A 555 0.26 17.02 -13.69
N LYS A 556 1.20 16.82 -14.64
CA LYS A 556 0.84 16.63 -16.05
C LYS A 556 0.02 15.36 -16.26
N GLU A 557 0.41 14.25 -15.64
CA GLU A 557 -0.37 13.00 -15.68
C GLU A 557 -1.77 13.23 -15.12
N TYR A 558 -1.90 13.94 -14.01
CA TYR A 558 -3.19 14.26 -13.41
C TYR A 558 -4.13 14.98 -14.38
N THR A 559 -3.66 15.96 -15.13
CA THR A 559 -4.49 16.68 -16.14
C THR A 559 -4.97 15.77 -17.26
N MET A 560 -4.35 14.62 -17.46
CA MET A 560 -4.73 13.63 -18.48
C MET A 560 -5.61 12.52 -17.92
N ARG A 561 -5.79 12.43 -16.58
CA ARG A 561 -6.61 11.38 -15.96
C ARG A 561 -8.04 11.43 -16.48
N ARG A 562 -8.59 10.25 -16.70
CA ARG A 562 -9.98 10.04 -17.12
C ARG A 562 -10.83 9.70 -15.91
N TRP A 563 -12.02 10.29 -15.86
CA TRP A 563 -12.96 10.18 -14.76
C TRP A 563 -14.27 9.64 -15.34
N ALA A 564 -14.70 8.48 -14.83
CA ALA A 564 -15.91 7.83 -15.29
C ALA A 564 -17.15 8.51 -14.68
N PRO A 565 -18.18 8.84 -15.47
CA PRO A 565 -19.46 9.30 -14.94
C PRO A 565 -20.19 8.13 -14.27
N ILE A 566 -20.69 8.34 -13.05
CA ILE A 566 -21.35 7.27 -12.29
C ILE A 566 -22.77 7.58 -11.85
N ASN A 567 -23.18 8.86 -11.86
CA ASN A 567 -24.51 9.29 -11.43
C ASN A 567 -25.45 9.55 -12.62
N ILE A 568 -25.16 9.00 -13.80
CA ILE A 568 -26.05 9.08 -14.96
C ILE A 568 -26.98 7.87 -14.93
N GLU A 569 -28.30 8.10 -14.99
CA GLU A 569 -29.29 7.03 -15.16
C GLU A 569 -28.94 6.20 -16.40
N GLY A 570 -28.77 4.88 -16.26
CA GLY A 570 -28.39 3.96 -17.34
C GLY A 570 -26.89 3.71 -17.51
N ALA A 571 -25.99 4.27 -16.70
CA ALA A 571 -24.54 4.02 -16.81
C ALA A 571 -24.12 2.58 -16.39
N VAL A 572 -25.01 1.82 -15.78
CA VAL A 572 -24.77 0.43 -15.33
C VAL A 572 -25.26 -0.61 -16.34
N GLU A 573 -25.99 -0.21 -17.38
CA GLU A 573 -26.60 -1.15 -18.37
C GLU A 573 -25.85 -1.26 -19.71
N LYS A 574 -24.61 -0.79 -19.83
CA LYS A 574 -23.87 -0.95 -21.09
C LYS A 574 -22.46 -1.49 -20.88
#